data_0cdffa3894fbacda81f3d131d89c82ba
#
_entry.id   0cdffa3894fbacda81f3d131d89c82ba
#
_cell.length_a   1.000
_cell.length_b   1.000
_cell.length_c   1.000
_cell.angle_alpha   90.00
_cell.angle_beta   90.00
_cell.angle_gamma   90.00
#
_symmetry.space_group_name_H-M   'P 1'
#
loop_
_entity.id
_entity.type
_entity.pdbx_description
1 polymer ?
#
loop_
_entity_poly.entity_id
_entity_poly.type
_entity_poly.pdbx_seq_one_letter_code
_entity_poly.pdbx_strand_id
1 'polypeptide(L)'
;MPTPESVLGYQIGTPRRLPDWDEIVAYFDQLAAASDRVVVKRLGESTQGRPYIAVYVSSPENLARREELRDTLNKLYDPRGRDAAEDEALIESGKVTAFLLCTQHSNEIGAAVMTLELASDLAAADDPDSLEVLENVVAVIIPSHNP
;
A
#
# COMPACT_ATOMS: atom_id res chain seq x y z
N MET A 1 14.98 -4.83 -8.50
CA MET A 1 13.77 -4.11 -8.09
C MET A 1 13.67 -2.82 -8.89
N PRO A 2 12.55 -2.50 -9.56
CA PRO A 2 12.39 -1.23 -10.26
C PRO A 2 12.31 -0.08 -9.24
N THR A 3 13.13 0.96 -9.42
CA THR A 3 13.03 2.20 -8.64
C THR A 3 12.14 3.20 -9.40
N PRO A 4 11.51 4.20 -8.74
CA PRO A 4 10.75 5.23 -9.42
C PRO A 4 11.57 5.91 -10.53
N GLU A 5 12.82 6.27 -10.24
CA GLU A 5 13.72 6.89 -11.23
C GLU A 5 13.96 6.00 -12.44
N SER A 6 14.15 4.68 -12.25
CA SER A 6 14.42 3.76 -13.36
C SER A 6 13.24 3.60 -14.31
N VAL A 7 12.02 3.79 -13.82
CA VAL A 7 10.78 3.65 -14.61
C VAL A 7 10.35 4.98 -15.22
N LEU A 8 10.42 6.07 -14.45
CA LEU A 8 10.00 7.40 -14.88
C LEU A 8 11.05 8.12 -15.73
N GLY A 9 12.34 7.71 -15.63
CA GLY A 9 13.45 8.36 -16.33
C GLY A 9 13.91 9.68 -15.71
N TYR A 10 13.45 9.99 -14.48
CA TYR A 10 13.88 11.15 -13.71
C TYR A 10 13.66 10.89 -12.21
N GLN A 11 14.46 11.53 -11.37
CA GLN A 11 14.34 11.44 -9.93
C GLN A 11 13.09 12.16 -9.43
N ILE A 12 12.37 11.56 -8.48
CA ILE A 12 11.24 12.21 -7.81
C ILE A 12 11.70 13.54 -7.18
N GLY A 13 10.88 14.58 -7.35
CA GLY A 13 11.23 15.94 -6.91
C GLY A 13 12.03 16.76 -7.93
N THR A 14 12.37 16.20 -9.08
CA THR A 14 13.00 16.97 -10.18
C THR A 14 12.10 18.14 -10.59
N PRO A 15 12.63 19.40 -10.62
CA PRO A 15 11.84 20.57 -10.96
C PRO A 15 11.12 20.43 -12.32
N ARG A 16 9.81 20.75 -12.34
CA ARG A 16 8.96 20.69 -13.54
C ARG A 16 8.76 19.29 -14.13
N ARG A 17 8.97 18.24 -13.32
CA ARG A 17 8.69 16.84 -13.66
C ARG A 17 7.69 16.30 -12.68
N LEU A 18 6.57 15.83 -13.18
CA LEU A 18 5.54 15.13 -12.40
C LEU A 18 5.06 13.95 -13.22
N PRO A 19 4.97 12.76 -12.63
CA PRO A 19 4.33 11.64 -13.29
C PRO A 19 2.84 11.91 -13.42
N ASP A 20 2.26 11.52 -14.54
CA ASP A 20 0.81 11.46 -14.66
C ASP A 20 0.25 10.21 -13.96
N TRP A 21 -1.10 10.10 -13.92
CA TRP A 21 -1.72 8.99 -13.22
C TRP A 21 -1.41 7.62 -13.85
N ASP A 22 -1.32 7.55 -15.17
CA ASP A 22 -1.05 6.30 -15.87
C ASP A 22 0.39 5.84 -15.61
N GLU A 23 1.34 6.76 -15.51
CA GLU A 23 2.73 6.49 -15.12
C GLU A 23 2.82 5.98 -13.67
N ILE A 24 2.07 6.57 -12.74
CA ILE A 24 1.99 6.11 -11.34
C ILE A 24 1.44 4.69 -11.27
N VAL A 25 0.34 4.41 -11.97
CA VAL A 25 -0.26 3.07 -12.01
C VAL A 25 0.69 2.07 -12.64
N ALA A 26 1.32 2.41 -13.76
CA ALA A 26 2.28 1.54 -14.45
C ALA A 26 3.49 1.22 -13.58
N TYR A 27 3.97 2.18 -12.79
CA TYR A 27 5.04 1.94 -11.82
C TYR A 27 4.65 0.89 -10.78
N PHE A 28 3.48 1.05 -10.15
CA PHE A 28 3.02 0.10 -9.14
C PHE A 28 2.79 -1.31 -9.71
N ASP A 29 2.28 -1.42 -10.94
CA ASP A 29 2.13 -2.71 -11.61
C ASP A 29 3.51 -3.38 -11.85
N GLN A 30 4.53 -2.60 -12.25
CA GLN A 30 5.89 -3.11 -12.42
C GLN A 30 6.53 -3.51 -11.08
N LEU A 31 6.32 -2.70 -10.02
CA LEU A 31 6.83 -3.00 -8.68
C LEU A 31 6.21 -4.30 -8.14
N ALA A 32 4.89 -4.47 -8.27
CA ALA A 32 4.18 -5.68 -7.84
C ALA A 32 4.61 -6.92 -8.65
N ALA A 33 4.94 -6.77 -9.93
CA ALA A 33 5.47 -7.86 -10.75
C ALA A 33 6.90 -8.27 -10.35
N ALA A 34 7.65 -7.38 -9.71
CA ALA A 34 9.05 -7.58 -9.34
C ALA A 34 9.25 -7.93 -7.84
N SER A 35 8.22 -7.84 -7.01
CA SER A 35 8.29 -8.03 -5.56
C SER A 35 7.10 -8.80 -5.02
N ASP A 36 7.37 -9.81 -4.21
CA ASP A 36 6.35 -10.54 -3.44
C ASP A 36 5.84 -9.77 -2.19
N ARG A 37 6.44 -8.62 -1.90
CA ARG A 37 6.05 -7.70 -0.83
C ARG A 37 5.03 -6.64 -1.28
N VAL A 38 4.62 -6.65 -2.54
CA VAL A 38 3.71 -5.65 -3.09
C VAL A 38 2.57 -6.31 -3.86
N VAL A 39 1.34 -5.90 -3.57
CA VAL A 39 0.15 -6.33 -4.32
C VAL A 39 -0.67 -5.11 -4.73
N VAL A 40 -0.98 -4.98 -6.00
CA VAL A 40 -1.89 -3.95 -6.52
C VAL A 40 -3.28 -4.53 -6.70
N LYS A 41 -4.28 -3.86 -6.13
CA LYS A 41 -5.69 -4.21 -6.31
C LYS A 41 -6.43 -3.08 -7.01
N ARG A 42 -7.12 -3.40 -8.10
CA ARG A 42 -8.06 -2.48 -8.74
C ARG A 42 -9.34 -2.44 -7.91
N LEU A 43 -9.73 -1.26 -7.43
CA LEU A 43 -10.93 -1.04 -6.63
C LEU A 43 -12.12 -0.60 -7.48
N GLY A 44 -11.87 -0.08 -8.68
CA GLY A 44 -12.84 0.46 -9.61
C GLY A 44 -12.24 1.52 -10.50
N GLU A 45 -13.04 2.45 -10.95
CA GLU A 45 -12.65 3.56 -11.81
C GLU A 45 -13.25 4.88 -11.31
N SER A 46 -12.56 5.97 -11.58
CA SER A 46 -13.10 7.32 -11.37
C SER A 46 -14.18 7.66 -12.40
N THR A 47 -14.85 8.80 -12.24
CA THR A 47 -15.86 9.29 -13.19
C THR A 47 -15.28 9.55 -14.59
N GLN A 48 -13.96 9.66 -14.72
CA GLN A 48 -13.24 9.80 -15.98
C GLN A 48 -12.72 8.47 -16.54
N GLY A 49 -13.07 7.33 -15.93
CA GLY A 49 -12.61 6.01 -16.35
C GLY A 49 -11.15 5.71 -15.95
N ARG A 50 -10.55 6.51 -15.06
CA ARG A 50 -9.19 6.26 -14.58
C ARG A 50 -9.20 5.17 -13.50
N PRO A 51 -8.26 4.22 -13.51
CA PRO A 51 -8.22 3.16 -12.51
C PRO A 51 -8.06 3.71 -11.10
N TYR A 52 -8.88 3.21 -10.17
CA TYR A 52 -8.76 3.47 -8.74
C TYR A 52 -8.08 2.27 -8.10
N ILE A 53 -6.91 2.48 -7.50
CA ILE A 53 -6.04 1.39 -7.01
C ILE A 53 -5.76 1.48 -5.52
N ALA A 54 -5.58 0.30 -4.91
CA ALA A 54 -4.94 0.14 -3.60
C ALA A 54 -3.66 -0.67 -3.78
N VAL A 55 -2.58 -0.20 -3.18
CA VAL A 55 -1.29 -0.88 -3.14
C VAL A 55 -1.06 -1.38 -1.72
N TYR A 56 -0.96 -2.70 -1.57
CA TYR A 56 -0.65 -3.36 -0.32
C TYR A 56 0.85 -3.61 -0.25
N VAL A 57 1.48 -3.20 0.85
CA VAL A 57 2.90 -3.44 1.10
C VAL A 57 3.04 -4.08 2.47
N SER A 58 3.65 -5.27 2.53
CA SER A 58 3.88 -6.03 3.76
C SER A 58 4.83 -7.20 3.50
N SER A 59 5.07 -8.06 4.49
CA SER A 59 5.75 -9.33 4.25
C SER A 59 4.97 -10.23 3.28
N PRO A 60 5.63 -11.10 2.51
CA PRO A 60 4.95 -12.05 1.62
C PRO A 60 3.92 -12.92 2.34
N GLU A 61 4.22 -13.32 3.58
CA GLU A 61 3.31 -14.09 4.42
C GLU A 61 2.03 -13.33 4.74
N ASN A 62 2.13 -12.07 5.17
CA ASN A 62 0.97 -11.24 5.46
C ASN A 62 0.12 -11.00 4.20
N LEU A 63 0.77 -10.76 3.05
CA LEU A 63 0.06 -10.56 1.79
C LEU A 63 -0.65 -11.83 1.31
N ALA A 64 -0.08 -13.01 1.53
CA ALA A 64 -0.73 -14.28 1.20
C ALA A 64 -2.02 -14.50 2.00
N ARG A 65 -2.06 -14.07 3.27
CA ARG A 65 -3.23 -14.21 4.16
C ARG A 65 -4.02 -12.91 4.38
N ARG A 66 -3.87 -11.92 3.53
CA ARG A 66 -4.48 -10.58 3.71
C ARG A 66 -6.01 -10.59 3.88
N GLU A 67 -6.71 -11.55 3.26
CA GLU A 67 -8.15 -11.69 3.41
C GLU A 67 -8.51 -12.18 4.84
N GLU A 68 -7.74 -13.10 5.39
CA GLU A 68 -7.86 -13.55 6.79
C GLU A 68 -7.58 -12.40 7.76
N LEU A 69 -6.51 -11.63 7.53
CA LEU A 69 -6.17 -10.45 8.34
C LEU A 69 -7.27 -9.39 8.30
N ARG A 70 -7.86 -9.15 7.13
CA ARG A 70 -9.03 -8.27 7.00
C ARG A 70 -10.22 -8.78 7.81
N ASP A 71 -10.49 -10.09 7.78
CA ASP A 71 -11.61 -10.68 8.51
C ASP A 71 -11.37 -10.64 10.03
N THR A 72 -10.13 -10.81 10.48
CA THR A 72 -9.70 -10.58 11.87
C THR A 72 -9.95 -9.13 12.29
N LEU A 73 -9.55 -8.16 11.48
CA LEU A 73 -9.78 -6.74 11.75
C LEU A 73 -11.27 -6.41 11.82
N ASN A 74 -12.09 -6.96 10.92
CA ASN A 74 -13.54 -6.77 10.93
C ASN A 74 -14.19 -7.34 12.20
N LYS A 75 -13.72 -8.48 12.69
CA LYS A 75 -14.17 -9.03 13.97
C LYS A 75 -13.79 -8.10 15.13
N LEU A 76 -12.55 -7.63 15.20
CA LEU A 76 -12.09 -6.70 16.23
C LEU A 76 -12.87 -5.38 16.21
N TYR A 77 -13.31 -4.92 15.04
CA TYR A 77 -14.11 -3.70 14.90
C TYR A 77 -15.49 -3.81 15.59
N ASP A 78 -16.11 -4.99 15.60
CA ASP A 78 -17.37 -5.24 16.29
C ASP A 78 -17.19 -6.28 17.41
N PRO A 79 -16.94 -5.86 18.66
CA PRO A 79 -16.64 -6.76 19.76
C PRO A 79 -17.88 -7.45 20.37
N ARG A 80 -19.08 -7.17 19.86
CA ARG A 80 -20.31 -7.72 20.43
C ARG A 80 -20.37 -9.24 20.31
N GLY A 81 -20.69 -9.93 21.41
CA GLY A 81 -20.89 -11.37 21.44
C GLY A 81 -19.61 -12.21 21.57
N ARG A 82 -18.47 -11.57 21.83
CA ARG A 82 -17.20 -12.23 22.11
C ARG A 82 -16.78 -12.04 23.57
N ASP A 83 -15.96 -12.93 24.08
CA ASP A 83 -15.31 -12.79 25.38
C ASP A 83 -13.86 -12.27 25.23
N ALA A 84 -13.23 -11.97 26.39
CA ALA A 84 -11.89 -11.41 26.40
C ALA A 84 -10.82 -12.36 25.84
N ALA A 85 -10.98 -13.68 25.98
CA ALA A 85 -10.02 -14.65 25.48
C ALA A 85 -10.09 -14.76 23.94
N GLU A 86 -11.29 -14.65 23.37
CA GLU A 86 -11.48 -14.57 21.92
C GLU A 86 -10.87 -13.29 21.35
N ASP A 87 -11.03 -12.16 22.03
CA ASP A 87 -10.43 -10.89 21.62
C ASP A 87 -8.89 -10.93 21.69
N GLU A 88 -8.31 -11.50 22.76
CA GLU A 88 -6.85 -11.68 22.85
C GLU A 88 -6.30 -12.55 21.70
N ALA A 89 -6.96 -13.65 21.38
CA ALA A 89 -6.55 -14.52 20.28
C ALA A 89 -6.61 -13.81 18.91
N LEU A 90 -7.61 -12.95 18.69
CA LEU A 90 -7.70 -12.14 17.47
C LEU A 90 -6.61 -11.07 17.41
N ILE A 91 -6.27 -10.44 18.54
CA ILE A 91 -5.19 -9.44 18.61
C ILE A 91 -3.84 -10.12 18.34
N GLU A 92 -3.58 -11.28 18.95
CA GLU A 92 -2.32 -12.01 18.77
C GLU A 92 -2.11 -12.50 17.33
N SER A 93 -3.18 -12.97 16.68
CA SER A 93 -3.12 -13.46 15.30
C SER A 93 -3.19 -12.34 14.24
N GLY A 94 -3.68 -11.17 14.64
CA GLY A 94 -3.86 -10.02 13.77
C GLY A 94 -2.57 -9.29 13.44
N LYS A 95 -2.69 -8.35 12.50
CA LYS A 95 -1.60 -7.40 12.15
C LYS A 95 -2.18 -6.00 12.10
N VAL A 96 -1.35 -5.01 12.37
CA VAL A 96 -1.73 -3.60 12.23
C VAL A 96 -1.97 -3.31 10.74
N THR A 97 -3.10 -2.65 10.45
CA THR A 97 -3.34 -2.14 9.09
C THR A 97 -3.18 -0.62 9.10
N ALA A 98 -2.19 -0.14 8.36
CA ALA A 98 -1.92 1.29 8.19
C ALA A 98 -2.48 1.78 6.85
N PHE A 99 -3.48 2.65 6.87
CA PHE A 99 -4.05 3.26 5.67
C PHE A 99 -3.37 4.59 5.36
N LEU A 100 -2.76 4.69 4.17
CA LEU A 100 -2.19 5.91 3.63
C LEU A 100 -3.09 6.42 2.51
N LEU A 101 -3.98 7.35 2.85
CA LEU A 101 -4.94 7.95 1.93
C LEU A 101 -4.34 9.25 1.36
N CYS A 102 -3.85 9.20 0.13
CA CYS A 102 -3.09 10.28 -0.49
C CYS A 102 -3.92 11.02 -1.55
N THR A 103 -3.51 12.24 -1.87
CA THR A 103 -4.07 13.08 -2.95
C THR A 103 -5.60 13.11 -2.93
N GLN A 104 -6.16 13.64 -1.86
CA GLN A 104 -7.61 13.84 -1.75
C GLN A 104 -8.09 14.87 -2.78
N HIS A 105 -7.31 15.93 -2.98
CA HIS A 105 -7.54 16.91 -4.05
C HIS A 105 -6.51 16.71 -5.16
N SER A 106 -6.94 16.81 -6.40
CA SER A 106 -6.11 16.52 -7.59
C SER A 106 -4.85 17.36 -7.74
N ASN A 107 -4.77 18.51 -7.06
CA ASN A 107 -3.61 19.39 -7.04
C ASN A 107 -2.62 19.13 -5.88
N GLU A 108 -2.92 18.18 -4.99
CA GLU A 108 -2.06 17.79 -3.86
C GLU A 108 -1.13 16.62 -4.27
N ILE A 109 -0.39 16.81 -5.34
CA ILE A 109 0.39 15.78 -6.03
C ILE A 109 1.56 15.21 -5.22
N GLY A 110 2.09 15.95 -4.25
CA GLY A 110 3.24 15.53 -3.46
C GLY A 110 3.01 14.21 -2.73
N ALA A 111 1.80 13.99 -2.24
CA ALA A 111 1.45 12.77 -1.53
C ALA A 111 1.45 11.53 -2.45
N ALA A 112 0.86 11.64 -3.66
CA ALA A 112 0.87 10.55 -4.62
C ALA A 112 2.30 10.17 -5.03
N VAL A 113 3.12 11.17 -5.31
CA VAL A 113 4.50 10.99 -5.74
C VAL A 113 5.37 10.37 -4.63
N MET A 114 5.19 10.78 -3.38
CA MET A 114 5.86 10.20 -2.21
C MET A 114 5.57 8.69 -2.07
N THR A 115 4.37 8.24 -2.44
CA THR A 115 4.02 6.81 -2.32
C THR A 115 4.84 5.90 -3.22
N LEU A 116 5.38 6.41 -4.32
CA LEU A 116 6.26 5.65 -5.22
C LEU A 116 7.59 5.31 -4.52
N GLU A 117 8.21 6.30 -3.88
CA GLU A 117 9.45 6.09 -3.10
C GLU A 117 9.19 5.20 -1.89
N LEU A 118 8.17 5.49 -1.08
CA LEU A 118 7.83 4.70 0.10
C LEU A 118 7.63 3.22 -0.23
N ALA A 119 6.85 2.92 -1.27
CA ALA A 119 6.61 1.53 -1.66
C ALA A 119 7.87 0.86 -2.22
N SER A 120 8.70 1.60 -2.97
CA SER A 120 10.00 1.14 -3.45
C SER A 120 10.94 0.78 -2.30
N ASP A 121 11.07 1.67 -1.32
CA ASP A 121 11.96 1.50 -0.18
C ASP A 121 11.53 0.28 0.66
N LEU A 122 10.25 0.17 0.99
CA LEU A 122 9.71 -0.97 1.74
C LEU A 122 9.85 -2.28 0.95
N ALA A 123 9.60 -2.26 -0.36
CA ALA A 123 9.74 -3.47 -1.18
C ALA A 123 11.20 -3.95 -1.26
N ALA A 124 12.16 -3.03 -1.25
CA ALA A 124 13.59 -3.30 -1.34
C ALA A 124 14.28 -3.45 0.02
N ALA A 125 13.57 -3.19 1.13
CA ALA A 125 14.15 -3.15 2.47
C ALA A 125 14.86 -4.46 2.84
N ASP A 126 16.04 -4.32 3.43
CA ASP A 126 16.87 -5.42 3.98
C ASP A 126 17.37 -5.14 5.40
N ASP A 127 17.08 -3.95 5.94
CA ASP A 127 17.42 -3.56 7.31
C ASP A 127 16.41 -4.14 8.32
N PRO A 128 16.88 -4.44 9.56
CA PRO A 128 16.04 -5.09 10.57
C PRO A 128 14.76 -4.31 10.94
N ASP A 129 14.83 -2.98 11.00
CA ASP A 129 13.71 -2.13 11.45
C ASP A 129 12.59 -2.15 10.39
N SER A 130 12.95 -2.01 9.11
CA SER A 130 11.99 -2.09 8.01
C SER A 130 11.39 -3.49 7.86
N LEU A 131 12.19 -4.54 8.09
CA LEU A 131 11.70 -5.92 8.08
C LEU A 131 10.71 -6.18 9.22
N GLU A 132 10.98 -5.65 10.42
CA GLU A 132 10.04 -5.73 11.55
C GLU A 132 8.72 -5.01 11.24
N VAL A 133 8.78 -3.85 10.60
CA VAL A 133 7.58 -3.14 10.13
C VAL A 133 6.80 -4.00 9.12
N LEU A 134 7.46 -4.57 8.12
CA LEU A 134 6.81 -5.42 7.13
C LEU A 134 6.19 -6.70 7.74
N GLU A 135 6.79 -7.26 8.77
CA GLU A 135 6.23 -8.41 9.49
C GLU A 135 4.96 -8.09 10.29
N ASN A 136 4.88 -6.89 10.86
CA ASN A 136 3.84 -6.53 11.82
C ASN A 136 2.76 -5.60 11.26
N VAL A 137 2.99 -5.01 10.08
CA VAL A 137 2.09 -4.02 9.47
C VAL A 137 1.74 -4.41 8.04
N VAL A 138 0.46 -4.26 7.71
CA VAL A 138 0.00 -4.24 6.32
C VAL A 138 -0.27 -2.78 5.94
N ALA A 139 0.61 -2.18 5.16
CA ALA A 139 0.38 -0.85 4.62
C ALA A 139 -0.58 -0.93 3.43
N VAL A 140 -1.66 -0.17 3.47
CA VAL A 140 -2.64 -0.03 2.38
C VAL A 140 -2.57 1.39 1.87
N ILE A 141 -1.94 1.56 0.73
CA ILE A 141 -1.69 2.86 0.12
C ILE A 141 -2.75 3.11 -0.97
N ILE A 142 -3.46 4.21 -0.85
CA ILE A 142 -4.32 4.77 -1.90
C ILE A 142 -3.57 5.99 -2.46
N PRO A 143 -2.85 5.87 -3.59
CA PRO A 143 -1.98 6.95 -4.07
C PRO A 143 -2.76 8.20 -4.48
N SER A 144 -3.99 8.01 -4.95
CA SER A 144 -4.93 9.12 -5.19
C SER A 144 -6.35 8.71 -4.84
N HIS A 145 -7.00 9.54 -4.05
CA HIS A 145 -8.44 9.44 -3.76
C HIS A 145 -9.31 9.99 -4.90
N ASN A 146 -8.70 10.74 -5.81
CA ASN A 146 -9.40 11.40 -6.92
C ASN A 146 -8.52 11.37 -8.18
N PRO A 147 -8.32 10.19 -8.76
CA PRO A 147 -7.46 10.01 -9.94
C PRO A 147 -8.09 10.55 -11.23
#